data_7be58206febb3be42c7481232399e280
#
_entry.id   7be58206febb3be42c7481232399e280
#
_cell.length_a   1.000
_cell.length_b   1.000
_cell.length_c   1.000
_cell.angle_alpha   90.00
_cell.angle_beta   90.00
_cell.angle_gamma   90.00
#
_symmetry.space_group_name_H-M   'P 1'
#
loop_
_entity.id
_entity.type
_entity.pdbx_description
1 polymer ?
#
loop_
_entity_poly.entity_id
_entity_poly.type
_entity_poly.pdbx_seq_one_letter_code
_entity_poly.pdbx_strand_id
1 'polypeptide(L)'
;CEKEGVGISVTKPFCSGQLLDAAQRPAQQTLAFLKRLMQADGAIPSTYTLSGGEVHPGDTVLSETMGQTMLYAAQTEDAALFSDAWRYVRDKMTVGGLTVWRVQAGEKAAANASLDDLRILRALMEADAVWGGYEREIRERAAALYAACVVDDALVSFANVDGSGRGDRVTLCYLDVETMRALSAYDVRWTAVANRSEAILTDSLPLYRASYAPAKDMFSNAAAQMTEAALTILHAAQISAAREQTLDWLDAQLGAGAIYAQYASNGQVGYGFRYEAIGS
;
A
#
# COMPACT_ATOMS: atom_id res chain seq x y z
N CYS A 1 -13.90 -15.63 -20.58
CA CYS A 1 -14.33 -14.39 -19.91
C CYS A 1 -14.91 -13.32 -20.85
N GLU A 2 -14.58 -13.34 -22.15
CA GLU A 2 -15.12 -12.35 -23.11
C GLU A 2 -16.59 -12.58 -23.50
N LYS A 3 -17.16 -13.73 -23.22
CA LYS A 3 -18.50 -14.09 -23.70
C LYS A 3 -19.68 -13.75 -22.79
N GLU A 4 -19.45 -13.34 -21.53
CA GLU A 4 -20.52 -13.20 -20.55
C GLU A 4 -20.55 -11.85 -19.78
N GLY A 5 -19.78 -10.84 -20.20
CA GLY A 5 -19.82 -9.53 -19.53
C GLY A 5 -19.39 -9.59 -18.05
N VAL A 6 -18.49 -10.49 -17.70
CA VAL A 6 -18.00 -10.65 -16.32
C VAL A 6 -17.12 -9.45 -15.98
N GLY A 7 -17.56 -8.66 -15.00
CA GLY A 7 -16.76 -7.60 -14.41
C GLY A 7 -15.53 -8.18 -13.73
N ILE A 8 -14.35 -7.73 -14.12
CA ILE A 8 -13.11 -8.06 -13.45
C ILE A 8 -12.81 -6.96 -12.46
N SER A 9 -12.86 -7.28 -11.17
CA SER A 9 -12.39 -6.37 -10.12
C SER A 9 -10.89 -6.57 -9.93
N VAL A 10 -10.10 -5.54 -10.23
CA VAL A 10 -8.66 -5.53 -9.94
C VAL A 10 -8.46 -4.72 -8.66
N THR A 11 -8.45 -5.40 -7.54
CA THR A 11 -8.28 -4.77 -6.23
C THR A 11 -6.84 -4.31 -5.96
N LYS A 12 -5.89 -4.72 -6.81
CA LYS A 12 -4.48 -4.31 -6.73
C LYS A 12 -3.88 -4.27 -8.13
N PRO A 13 -4.08 -3.17 -8.89
CA PRO A 13 -3.63 -3.08 -10.29
C PRO A 13 -2.13 -3.26 -10.49
N PHE A 14 -1.33 -3.08 -9.44
CA PHE A 14 0.12 -3.32 -9.47
C PHE A 14 0.52 -4.69 -8.92
N CYS A 15 -0.41 -5.54 -8.54
CA CYS A 15 -0.19 -6.94 -8.11
C CYS A 15 1.10 -7.14 -7.30
N SER A 16 1.28 -6.36 -6.22
CA SER A 16 2.40 -6.55 -5.27
C SER A 16 3.78 -6.67 -5.94
N GLY A 17 4.06 -5.92 -7.01
CA GLY A 17 5.37 -5.87 -7.67
C GLY A 17 5.60 -6.91 -8.77
N GLN A 18 4.71 -7.84 -9.03
CA GLN A 18 4.88 -8.84 -10.10
C GLN A 18 4.98 -8.24 -11.52
N LEU A 19 4.56 -7.00 -11.70
CA LEU A 19 4.68 -6.27 -12.97
C LEU A 19 6.07 -5.66 -13.17
N LEU A 20 6.96 -5.70 -12.18
CA LEU A 20 8.26 -5.05 -12.26
C LEU A 20 9.36 -5.94 -12.84
N ASP A 21 9.20 -7.26 -12.86
CA ASP A 21 10.31 -8.18 -13.09
C ASP A 21 10.40 -8.76 -14.51
N ALA A 22 9.42 -8.59 -15.34
CA ALA A 22 9.50 -9.06 -16.70
C ALA A 22 9.61 -7.88 -17.67
N ALA A 23 10.81 -7.42 -17.96
CA ALA A 23 11.16 -6.54 -19.07
C ALA A 23 10.29 -5.27 -19.28
N GLN A 24 10.86 -4.17 -19.67
CA GLN A 24 10.27 -2.84 -19.90
C GLN A 24 8.89 -2.81 -20.63
N ARG A 25 8.51 -3.85 -21.37
CA ARG A 25 7.22 -3.96 -22.06
C ARG A 25 6.00 -3.99 -21.12
N PRO A 26 5.96 -4.81 -20.06
CA PRO A 26 4.83 -4.81 -19.13
C PRO A 26 4.64 -3.48 -18.41
N ALA A 27 5.70 -2.80 -18.02
CA ALA A 27 5.60 -1.49 -17.37
C ALA A 27 4.95 -0.44 -18.28
N GLN A 28 5.35 -0.37 -19.55
CA GLN A 28 4.76 0.53 -20.53
C GLN A 28 3.29 0.17 -20.84
N GLN A 29 2.97 -1.12 -20.93
CA GLN A 29 1.60 -1.58 -21.15
C GLN A 29 0.71 -1.27 -19.95
N THR A 30 1.21 -1.46 -18.73
CA THR A 30 0.51 -1.12 -17.50
C THR A 30 0.24 0.39 -17.41
N LEU A 31 1.24 1.21 -17.71
CA LEU A 31 1.08 2.66 -17.73
C LEU A 31 0.03 3.09 -18.76
N ALA A 32 0.10 2.54 -20.00
CA ALA A 32 -0.88 2.81 -21.04
C ALA A 32 -2.29 2.37 -20.62
N PHE A 33 -2.42 1.28 -19.88
CA PHE A 33 -3.69 0.81 -19.34
C PHE A 33 -4.21 1.74 -18.23
N LEU A 34 -3.36 2.15 -17.29
CA LEU A 34 -3.73 3.09 -16.22
C LEU A 34 -4.16 4.44 -16.79
N LYS A 35 -3.45 4.96 -17.80
CA LYS A 35 -3.83 6.20 -18.49
C LYS A 35 -5.20 6.09 -19.20
N ARG A 36 -5.58 4.90 -19.69
CA ARG A 36 -6.94 4.67 -20.23
C ARG A 36 -8.03 4.60 -19.16
N LEU A 37 -7.69 4.17 -17.94
CA LEU A 37 -8.62 4.17 -16.80
C LEU A 37 -8.78 5.55 -16.19
N MET A 38 -7.78 6.43 -16.33
CA MET A 38 -7.78 7.74 -15.71
C MET A 38 -8.95 8.59 -16.25
N GLN A 39 -9.70 9.16 -15.33
CA GLN A 39 -10.83 10.06 -15.60
C GLN A 39 -10.33 11.51 -15.71
N ALA A 40 -11.16 12.40 -16.24
CA ALA A 40 -10.84 13.80 -16.46
C ALA A 40 -10.45 14.57 -15.17
N ASP A 41 -10.94 14.14 -14.02
CA ASP A 41 -10.60 14.72 -12.71
C ASP A 41 -9.32 14.13 -12.10
N GLY A 42 -8.67 13.16 -12.74
CA GLY A 42 -7.46 12.49 -12.30
C GLY A 42 -7.71 11.18 -11.54
N ALA A 43 -8.96 10.75 -11.36
CA ALA A 43 -9.30 9.49 -10.73
C ALA A 43 -8.79 8.29 -11.55
N ILE A 44 -8.22 7.29 -10.87
CA ILE A 44 -7.96 5.98 -11.45
C ILE A 44 -8.81 4.95 -10.70
N PRO A 45 -9.94 4.52 -11.29
CA PRO A 45 -10.78 3.50 -10.69
C PRO A 45 -10.03 2.19 -10.50
N SER A 46 -10.25 1.56 -9.34
CA SER A 46 -9.67 0.25 -8.99
C SER A 46 -10.49 -0.91 -9.56
N THR A 47 -11.62 -0.61 -10.19
CA THR A 47 -12.48 -1.58 -10.86
C THR A 47 -12.77 -1.14 -12.29
N TYR A 48 -12.94 -2.10 -13.17
CA TYR A 48 -13.36 -1.87 -14.56
C TYR A 48 -14.12 -3.06 -15.12
N THR A 49 -14.88 -2.84 -16.19
CA THR A 49 -15.50 -3.90 -16.99
C THR A 49 -14.98 -3.86 -18.41
N LEU A 50 -14.96 -5.03 -19.05
CA LEU A 50 -14.64 -5.15 -20.48
C LEU A 50 -15.92 -5.49 -21.23
N SER A 51 -16.29 -4.67 -22.21
CA SER A 51 -17.46 -4.91 -23.07
C SER A 51 -17.14 -4.45 -24.49
N GLY A 52 -17.38 -5.33 -25.47
CA GLY A 52 -17.10 -5.03 -26.88
C GLY A 52 -15.60 -4.73 -27.19
N GLY A 53 -14.68 -5.16 -26.36
CA GLY A 53 -13.25 -4.82 -26.46
C GLY A 53 -12.86 -3.48 -25.86
N GLU A 54 -13.82 -2.75 -25.29
CA GLU A 54 -13.60 -1.47 -24.61
C GLU A 54 -13.53 -1.62 -23.10
N VAL A 55 -12.66 -0.81 -22.47
CA VAL A 55 -12.52 -0.73 -21.03
C VAL A 55 -13.46 0.34 -20.49
N HIS A 56 -14.35 -0.06 -19.60
CA HIS A 56 -15.28 0.84 -18.91
C HIS A 56 -14.84 0.98 -17.45
N PRO A 57 -14.32 2.16 -17.04
CA PRO A 57 -13.92 2.41 -15.65
C PRO A 57 -15.12 2.26 -14.70
N GLY A 58 -14.86 1.69 -13.52
CA GLY A 58 -15.85 1.61 -12.45
C GLY A 58 -15.94 2.93 -11.66
N ASP A 59 -16.65 2.88 -10.54
CA ASP A 59 -16.96 4.03 -9.68
C ASP A 59 -16.15 4.06 -8.37
N THR A 60 -15.27 3.11 -8.19
CA THR A 60 -14.50 2.92 -6.94
C THR A 60 -13.05 3.31 -7.15
N VAL A 61 -12.58 4.28 -6.37
CA VAL A 61 -11.18 4.72 -6.33
C VAL A 61 -10.61 4.43 -4.95
N LEU A 62 -9.46 3.74 -4.90
CA LEU A 62 -8.75 3.42 -3.67
C LEU A 62 -7.53 4.33 -3.51
N SER A 63 -7.25 4.75 -2.28
CA SER A 63 -6.03 5.49 -1.93
C SER A 63 -4.77 4.69 -2.26
N GLU A 64 -4.82 3.36 -2.12
CA GLU A 64 -3.74 2.46 -2.53
C GLU A 64 -3.37 2.65 -4.01
N THR A 65 -4.36 2.59 -4.91
CA THR A 65 -4.15 2.77 -6.35
C THR A 65 -3.58 4.15 -6.67
N MET A 66 -4.14 5.18 -6.04
CA MET A 66 -3.71 6.56 -6.27
C MET A 66 -2.28 6.80 -5.76
N GLY A 67 -1.96 6.34 -4.53
CA GLY A 67 -0.62 6.46 -3.95
C GLY A 67 0.45 5.73 -4.76
N GLN A 68 0.17 4.52 -5.23
CA GLN A 68 1.07 3.75 -6.11
C GLN A 68 1.27 4.45 -7.47
N THR A 69 0.20 5.01 -8.05
CA THR A 69 0.30 5.76 -9.31
C THR A 69 1.14 7.02 -9.15
N MET A 70 0.92 7.78 -8.06
CA MET A 70 1.72 8.96 -7.76
C MET A 70 3.20 8.61 -7.57
N LEU A 71 3.50 7.54 -6.81
CA LEU A 71 4.88 7.09 -6.59
C LEU A 71 5.55 6.68 -7.90
N TYR A 72 4.86 5.89 -8.74
CA TYR A 72 5.35 5.53 -10.06
C TYR A 72 5.62 6.76 -10.93
N ALA A 73 4.69 7.72 -10.94
CA ALA A 73 4.82 8.94 -11.72
C ALA A 73 6.01 9.81 -11.27
N ALA A 74 6.25 9.91 -9.95
CA ALA A 74 7.41 10.61 -9.40
C ALA A 74 8.73 9.92 -9.80
N GLN A 75 8.81 8.59 -9.67
CA GLN A 75 9.99 7.79 -10.01
C GLN A 75 10.31 7.76 -11.51
N THR A 76 9.31 7.93 -12.35
CA THR A 76 9.48 7.99 -13.82
C THR A 76 9.48 9.42 -14.37
N GLU A 77 9.44 10.43 -13.50
CA GLU A 77 9.41 11.85 -13.83
C GLU A 77 8.23 12.25 -14.76
N ASP A 78 7.10 11.50 -14.69
CA ASP A 78 5.87 11.84 -15.42
C ASP A 78 5.06 12.89 -14.61
N ALA A 79 5.44 14.15 -14.75
CA ALA A 79 4.84 15.27 -14.03
C ALA A 79 3.33 15.42 -14.31
N ALA A 80 2.88 15.10 -15.53
CA ALA A 80 1.47 15.20 -15.89
C ALA A 80 0.64 14.15 -15.16
N LEU A 81 1.08 12.89 -15.19
CA LEU A 81 0.42 11.78 -14.46
C LEU A 81 0.40 12.06 -12.95
N PHE A 82 1.52 12.53 -12.39
CA PHE A 82 1.60 12.89 -10.98
C PHE A 82 0.61 13.99 -10.61
N SER A 83 0.60 15.10 -11.38
CA SER A 83 -0.27 16.25 -11.13
C SER A 83 -1.75 15.87 -11.17
N ASP A 84 -2.16 15.04 -12.13
CA ASP A 84 -3.54 14.60 -12.27
C ASP A 84 -3.96 13.69 -11.10
N ALA A 85 -3.14 12.70 -10.76
CA ALA A 85 -3.41 11.81 -9.63
C ALA A 85 -3.42 12.58 -8.29
N TRP A 86 -2.44 13.46 -8.07
CA TRP A 86 -2.37 14.31 -6.87
C TRP A 86 -3.57 15.23 -6.75
N ARG A 87 -4.02 15.85 -7.84
CA ARG A 87 -5.23 16.69 -7.84
C ARG A 87 -6.44 15.93 -7.30
N TYR A 88 -6.66 14.70 -7.76
CA TYR A 88 -7.75 13.87 -7.26
C TYR A 88 -7.61 13.53 -5.78
N VAL A 89 -6.44 13.07 -5.36
CA VAL A 89 -6.16 12.78 -3.93
C VAL A 89 -6.43 13.99 -3.06
N ARG A 90 -5.88 15.15 -3.43
CA ARG A 90 -6.01 16.39 -2.67
C ARG A 90 -7.47 16.85 -2.59
N ASP A 91 -8.18 16.87 -3.72
CA ASP A 91 -9.49 17.52 -3.81
C ASP A 91 -10.66 16.56 -3.47
N LYS A 92 -10.49 15.27 -3.74
CA LYS A 92 -11.57 14.28 -3.60
C LYS A 92 -11.37 13.28 -2.47
N MET A 93 -10.12 12.96 -2.08
CA MET A 93 -9.87 11.94 -1.05
C MET A 93 -9.41 12.52 0.28
N THR A 94 -8.97 13.77 0.34
CA THR A 94 -8.42 14.35 1.58
C THR A 94 -9.52 14.88 2.51
N VAL A 95 -9.37 14.59 3.81
CA VAL A 95 -10.19 15.14 4.91
C VAL A 95 -9.25 15.37 6.10
N GLY A 96 -9.11 16.61 6.58
CA GLY A 96 -8.27 16.94 7.74
C GLY A 96 -6.80 16.56 7.60
N GLY A 97 -6.27 16.49 6.38
CA GLY A 97 -4.89 16.06 6.10
C GLY A 97 -4.71 14.54 5.95
N LEU A 98 -5.71 13.73 6.24
CA LEU A 98 -5.73 12.28 6.00
C LEU A 98 -6.37 11.96 4.66
N THR A 99 -6.01 10.82 4.08
CA THR A 99 -6.61 10.32 2.83
C THR A 99 -7.60 9.21 3.15
N VAL A 100 -8.88 9.39 2.81
CA VAL A 100 -9.86 8.31 2.94
C VAL A 100 -9.44 7.12 2.06
N TRP A 101 -9.54 5.89 2.61
CA TRP A 101 -9.05 4.70 1.91
C TRP A 101 -9.81 4.40 0.61
N ARG A 102 -11.06 4.92 0.47
CA ARG A 102 -11.91 4.71 -0.68
C ARG A 102 -12.85 5.89 -0.94
N VAL A 103 -13.03 6.19 -2.22
CA VAL A 103 -14.20 6.95 -2.72
C VAL A 103 -14.96 6.03 -3.65
N GLN A 104 -16.26 5.88 -3.44
CA GLN A 104 -17.16 5.04 -4.27
C GLN A 104 -18.41 5.80 -4.63
N ALA A 105 -18.71 5.89 -5.91
CA ALA A 105 -19.84 6.69 -6.42
C ALA A 105 -19.88 8.13 -5.86
N GLY A 106 -18.70 8.72 -5.64
CA GLY A 106 -18.53 10.05 -5.05
C GLY A 106 -18.56 10.10 -3.51
N GLU A 107 -18.93 9.02 -2.84
CA GLU A 107 -19.01 8.94 -1.38
C GLU A 107 -17.65 8.55 -0.78
N LYS A 108 -17.19 9.33 0.21
CA LYS A 108 -15.95 9.11 0.93
C LYS A 108 -16.14 8.06 2.04
N ALA A 109 -15.19 7.15 2.19
CA ALA A 109 -15.11 6.28 3.36
C ALA A 109 -14.87 7.11 4.64
N ALA A 110 -15.29 6.57 5.78
CA ALA A 110 -15.15 7.25 7.08
C ALA A 110 -13.72 7.22 7.66
N ALA A 111 -12.84 6.37 7.12
CA ALA A 111 -11.50 6.15 7.66
C ALA A 111 -10.41 6.29 6.58
N ASN A 112 -9.17 6.53 7.01
CA ASN A 112 -7.97 6.37 6.21
C ASN A 112 -7.46 4.92 6.24
N ALA A 113 -6.38 4.65 5.49
CA ALA A 113 -5.48 3.53 5.69
C ALA A 113 -4.08 4.13 5.86
N SER A 114 -3.45 3.92 7.02
CA SER A 114 -2.18 4.59 7.35
C SER A 114 -1.04 4.24 6.40
N LEU A 115 -1.03 3.03 5.83
CA LEU A 115 -0.07 2.66 4.78
C LEU A 115 -0.26 3.48 3.51
N ASP A 116 -1.50 3.75 3.12
CA ASP A 116 -1.76 4.52 1.90
C ASP A 116 -1.38 5.99 2.08
N ASP A 117 -1.61 6.55 3.29
CA ASP A 117 -1.08 7.88 3.62
C ASP A 117 0.45 7.91 3.59
N LEU A 118 1.14 6.86 4.08
CA LEU A 118 2.60 6.76 3.96
C LEU A 118 3.04 6.68 2.48
N ARG A 119 2.36 5.91 1.63
CA ARG A 119 2.66 5.85 0.19
C ARG A 119 2.49 7.20 -0.51
N ILE A 120 1.42 7.92 -0.19
CA ILE A 120 1.17 9.26 -0.73
C ILE A 120 2.24 10.23 -0.23
N LEU A 121 2.62 10.18 1.05
CA LEU A 121 3.72 10.96 1.60
C LEU A 121 5.05 10.62 0.92
N ARG A 122 5.34 9.34 0.68
CA ARG A 122 6.51 8.90 -0.08
C ARG A 122 6.51 9.50 -1.48
N ALA A 123 5.38 9.41 -2.19
CA ALA A 123 5.24 9.96 -3.53
C ALA A 123 5.43 11.49 -3.56
N LEU A 124 4.91 12.19 -2.55
CA LEU A 124 5.12 13.65 -2.41
C LEU A 124 6.59 13.99 -2.12
N MET A 125 7.29 13.22 -1.28
CA MET A 125 8.73 13.42 -1.02
C MET A 125 9.57 13.19 -2.27
N GLU A 126 9.29 12.16 -3.05
CA GLU A 126 9.99 11.91 -4.31
C GLU A 126 9.68 12.99 -5.35
N ALA A 127 8.43 13.44 -5.44
CA ALA A 127 8.03 14.56 -6.29
C ALA A 127 8.70 15.88 -5.88
N ASP A 128 8.83 16.14 -4.59
CA ASP A 128 9.51 17.32 -4.08
C ASP A 128 11.01 17.31 -4.40
N ALA A 129 11.63 16.15 -4.36
CA ALA A 129 13.04 16.00 -4.76
C ALA A 129 13.26 16.25 -6.26
N VAL A 130 12.30 15.92 -7.11
CA VAL A 130 12.42 16.10 -8.58
C VAL A 130 11.98 17.49 -9.02
N TRP A 131 10.82 17.97 -8.53
CA TRP A 131 10.19 19.19 -9.03
C TRP A 131 10.11 20.32 -8.00
N GLY A 132 10.23 20.01 -6.70
CA GLY A 132 10.04 20.96 -5.60
C GLY A 132 8.58 21.34 -5.38
N GLY A 133 8.33 22.05 -4.27
CA GLY A 133 7.06 22.72 -4.00
C GLY A 133 6.04 21.92 -3.18
N TYR A 134 6.39 20.73 -2.69
CA TYR A 134 5.49 19.87 -1.90
C TYR A 134 5.81 19.84 -0.40
N GLU A 135 6.87 20.50 0.07
CA GLU A 135 7.32 20.45 1.47
C GLU A 135 6.19 20.79 2.47
N ARG A 136 5.37 21.77 2.18
CA ARG A 136 4.26 22.17 3.05
C ARG A 136 3.23 21.05 3.18
N GLU A 137 2.82 20.47 2.06
CA GLU A 137 1.87 19.34 2.02
C GLU A 137 2.40 18.12 2.76
N ILE A 138 3.70 17.82 2.62
CA ILE A 138 4.37 16.72 3.33
C ILE A 138 4.29 16.97 4.84
N ARG A 139 4.67 18.15 5.33
CA ARG A 139 4.64 18.49 6.76
C ARG A 139 3.23 18.42 7.34
N GLU A 140 2.25 19.02 6.66
CA GLU A 140 0.85 19.05 7.11
C GLU A 140 0.27 17.63 7.19
N ARG A 141 0.50 16.80 6.18
CA ARG A 141 0.01 15.41 6.15
C ARG A 141 0.75 14.51 7.13
N ALA A 142 2.07 14.64 7.24
CA ALA A 142 2.85 13.88 8.22
C ALA A 142 2.38 14.18 9.66
N ALA A 143 2.10 15.45 9.98
CA ALA A 143 1.56 15.83 11.27
C ALA A 143 0.14 15.31 11.51
N ALA A 144 -0.74 15.33 10.49
CA ALA A 144 -2.09 14.81 10.58
C ALA A 144 -2.09 13.28 10.80
N LEU A 145 -1.29 12.55 10.01
CA LEU A 145 -1.15 11.10 10.15
C LEU A 145 -0.57 10.72 11.52
N TYR A 146 0.46 11.43 11.99
CA TYR A 146 1.00 11.21 13.33
C TYR A 146 -0.06 11.39 14.41
N ALA A 147 -0.80 12.48 14.39
CA ALA A 147 -1.83 12.79 15.39
C ALA A 147 -2.97 11.75 15.39
N ALA A 148 -3.36 11.27 14.20
CA ALA A 148 -4.47 10.33 14.06
C ALA A 148 -4.08 8.87 14.32
N CYS A 149 -2.94 8.42 13.77
CA CYS A 149 -2.60 7.00 13.67
C CYS A 149 -1.38 6.57 14.52
N VAL A 150 -0.77 7.45 15.33
CA VAL A 150 0.32 7.05 16.22
C VAL A 150 -0.16 7.01 17.68
N VAL A 151 0.16 5.92 18.37
CA VAL A 151 -0.13 5.68 19.79
C VAL A 151 1.11 5.08 20.43
N ASP A 152 1.68 5.75 21.43
CA ASP A 152 2.90 5.29 22.14
C ASP A 152 4.03 4.92 21.16
N ASP A 153 4.30 5.83 20.21
CA ASP A 153 5.27 5.67 19.13
C ASP A 153 5.02 4.47 18.19
N ALA A 154 3.87 3.85 18.25
CA ALA A 154 3.49 2.78 17.33
C ALA A 154 2.36 3.23 16.38
N LEU A 155 2.50 2.85 15.11
CA LEU A 155 1.46 3.10 14.10
C LEU A 155 0.27 2.18 14.37
N VAL A 156 -0.96 2.65 14.09
CA VAL A 156 -2.17 1.82 13.95
C VAL A 156 -2.66 1.86 12.50
N SER A 157 -3.39 0.81 12.08
CA SER A 157 -3.73 0.64 10.66
C SER A 157 -4.64 1.73 10.09
N PHE A 158 -5.49 2.34 10.92
CA PHE A 158 -6.42 3.37 10.46
C PHE A 158 -6.89 4.29 11.59
N ALA A 159 -7.42 5.44 11.22
CA ALA A 159 -8.23 6.31 12.05
C ALA A 159 -9.45 6.81 11.27
N ASN A 160 -10.53 7.13 11.97
CA ASN A 160 -11.67 7.81 11.38
C ASN A 160 -11.27 9.27 11.08
N VAL A 161 -11.57 9.74 9.87
CA VAL A 161 -11.15 11.09 9.42
C VAL A 161 -11.88 12.23 10.13
N ASP A 162 -12.97 11.92 10.83
CA ASP A 162 -13.73 12.85 11.70
C ASP A 162 -13.18 12.90 13.14
N GLY A 163 -12.14 12.12 13.45
CA GLY A 163 -11.53 12.03 14.78
C GLY A 163 -12.31 11.19 15.79
N SER A 164 -13.40 10.51 15.41
CA SER A 164 -14.25 9.74 16.32
C SER A 164 -13.60 8.47 16.88
N GLY A 165 -12.48 8.00 16.28
CA GLY A 165 -11.78 6.81 16.74
C GLY A 165 -10.66 6.37 15.82
N ARG A 166 -9.95 5.33 16.25
CA ARG A 166 -8.84 4.70 15.50
C ARG A 166 -8.76 3.21 15.77
N GLY A 167 -8.01 2.47 14.97
CA GLY A 167 -7.70 1.07 15.20
C GLY A 167 -6.90 0.85 16.49
N ASP A 168 -6.98 -0.38 17.04
CA ASP A 168 -6.23 -0.80 18.22
C ASP A 168 -4.96 -1.61 17.87
N ARG A 169 -4.70 -1.82 16.59
CA ARG A 169 -3.59 -2.62 16.06
C ARG A 169 -3.08 -2.10 14.73
N VAL A 170 -1.89 -2.55 14.38
CA VAL A 170 -1.33 -2.37 13.05
C VAL A 170 -1.16 -3.73 12.37
N THR A 171 -1.57 -3.85 11.11
CA THR A 171 -1.17 -4.94 10.22
C THR A 171 0.31 -4.74 9.87
N LEU A 172 1.16 -5.77 10.00
CA LEU A 172 2.61 -5.58 9.88
C LEU A 172 3.05 -5.05 8.51
N CYS A 173 2.32 -5.38 7.44
CA CYS A 173 2.58 -4.82 6.12
C CYS A 173 2.36 -3.30 6.01
N TYR A 174 1.81 -2.66 7.05
CA TYR A 174 1.66 -1.20 7.12
C TYR A 174 2.91 -0.50 7.67
N LEU A 175 3.90 -1.26 8.15
CA LEU A 175 5.12 -0.72 8.73
C LEU A 175 6.17 -0.43 7.65
N ASP A 176 5.92 0.59 6.83
CA ASP A 176 6.90 1.13 5.87
C ASP A 176 7.92 2.01 6.61
N VAL A 177 8.88 1.34 7.24
CA VAL A 177 9.91 1.98 8.09
C VAL A 177 10.81 2.91 7.27
N GLU A 178 11.06 2.58 6.02
CA GLU A 178 11.88 3.42 5.13
C GLU A 178 11.22 4.79 4.94
N THR A 179 9.94 4.81 4.64
CA THR A 179 9.15 6.06 4.52
C THR A 179 9.07 6.80 5.86
N MET A 180 8.85 6.10 6.98
CA MET A 180 8.83 6.71 8.31
C MET A 180 10.16 7.37 8.67
N ARG A 181 11.29 6.75 8.32
CA ARG A 181 12.63 7.35 8.50
C ARG A 181 12.80 8.60 7.65
N ALA A 182 12.36 8.58 6.39
CA ALA A 182 12.42 9.76 5.53
C ALA A 182 11.56 10.92 6.08
N LEU A 183 10.39 10.62 6.64
CA LEU A 183 9.52 11.61 7.27
C LEU A 183 10.15 12.32 8.47
N SER A 184 11.14 11.73 9.14
CA SER A 184 11.84 12.37 10.26
C SER A 184 12.55 13.68 9.90
N ALA A 185 12.87 13.88 8.62
CA ALA A 185 13.41 15.15 8.11
C ALA A 185 12.36 16.28 8.11
N TYR A 186 11.08 15.94 8.05
CA TYR A 186 9.96 16.89 8.05
C TYR A 186 9.33 17.04 9.43
N ASP A 187 9.31 15.97 10.22
CA ASP A 187 8.78 15.94 11.60
C ASP A 187 9.57 14.90 12.40
N VAL A 188 10.43 15.38 13.32
CA VAL A 188 11.35 14.54 14.10
C VAL A 188 10.66 13.46 14.93
N ARG A 189 9.36 13.60 15.25
CA ARG A 189 8.58 12.60 15.98
C ARG A 189 8.52 11.27 15.25
N TRP A 190 8.60 11.25 13.91
CA TRP A 190 8.64 10.03 13.11
C TRP A 190 9.88 9.18 13.35
N THR A 191 10.95 9.72 13.94
CA THR A 191 12.12 8.91 14.35
C THR A 191 11.75 7.84 15.37
N ALA A 192 10.95 8.18 16.38
CA ALA A 192 10.51 7.22 17.39
C ALA A 192 9.57 6.16 16.77
N VAL A 193 8.65 6.58 15.89
CA VAL A 193 7.73 5.68 15.18
C VAL A 193 8.49 4.69 14.28
N ALA A 194 9.49 5.16 13.53
CA ALA A 194 10.34 4.31 12.70
C ALA A 194 11.10 3.27 13.53
N ASN A 195 11.73 3.69 14.64
CA ASN A 195 12.48 2.80 15.52
C ASN A 195 11.56 1.74 16.16
N ARG A 196 10.36 2.14 16.62
CA ARG A 196 9.39 1.19 17.17
C ARG A 196 8.89 0.21 16.11
N SER A 197 8.61 0.68 14.90
CA SER A 197 8.17 -0.14 13.77
C SER A 197 9.23 -1.15 13.34
N GLU A 198 10.50 -0.75 13.28
CA GLU A 198 11.62 -1.66 13.03
C GLU A 198 11.74 -2.75 14.09
N ALA A 199 11.61 -2.38 15.38
CA ALA A 199 11.64 -3.36 16.48
C ALA A 199 10.51 -4.39 16.38
N ILE A 200 9.32 -3.98 15.92
CA ILE A 200 8.18 -4.88 15.68
C ILE A 200 8.47 -5.83 14.50
N LEU A 201 9.14 -5.35 13.42
CA LEU A 201 9.46 -6.16 12.25
C LEU A 201 10.60 -7.18 12.48
N THR A 202 11.20 -7.23 13.65
CA THR A 202 12.26 -8.21 13.95
C THR A 202 11.75 -9.59 14.35
N ASP A 203 10.45 -9.74 14.68
CA ASP A 203 9.85 -11.01 15.07
C ASP A 203 9.27 -11.76 13.85
N SER A 204 10.03 -12.72 13.32
CA SER A 204 9.61 -13.57 12.19
C SER A 204 10.03 -15.03 12.40
N LEU A 205 9.13 -16.03 12.13
CA LEU A 205 9.43 -17.47 12.24
C LEU A 205 8.46 -18.35 11.40
N PRO A 206 8.78 -18.75 10.19
CA PRO A 206 9.61 -18.09 9.19
C PRO A 206 8.93 -16.85 8.61
N LEU A 207 7.63 -16.66 8.90
CA LEU A 207 6.85 -15.50 8.46
C LEU A 207 6.57 -14.55 9.62
N TYR A 208 6.47 -13.29 9.27
CA TYR A 208 6.02 -12.26 10.18
C TYR A 208 4.58 -12.52 10.63
N ARG A 209 4.27 -12.13 11.86
CA ARG A 209 2.89 -12.15 12.38
C ARG A 209 2.00 -11.24 11.55
N ALA A 210 0.68 -11.50 11.51
CA ALA A 210 -0.25 -10.69 10.72
C ALA A 210 -0.41 -9.26 11.27
N SER A 211 -0.47 -9.09 12.58
CA SER A 211 -0.65 -7.79 13.21
C SER A 211 -0.08 -7.71 14.62
N TYR A 212 0.13 -6.48 15.08
CA TYR A 212 0.58 -6.14 16.43
C TYR A 212 -0.37 -5.12 17.07
N ALA A 213 -0.67 -5.31 18.36
CA ALA A 213 -1.52 -4.42 19.17
C ALA A 213 -0.65 -3.61 20.13
N PRO A 214 -0.38 -2.32 19.88
CA PRO A 214 0.56 -1.51 20.65
C PRO A 214 0.20 -1.43 22.14
N ALA A 215 -1.04 -1.14 22.49
CA ALA A 215 -1.50 -0.98 23.87
C ALA A 215 -1.41 -2.28 24.70
N LYS A 216 -1.27 -3.44 24.05
CA LYS A 216 -1.15 -4.74 24.70
C LYS A 216 0.26 -5.34 24.59
N ASP A 217 1.14 -4.70 23.83
CA ASP A 217 2.47 -5.19 23.45
C ASP A 217 2.42 -6.65 22.96
N MET A 218 1.50 -6.95 22.04
CA MET A 218 1.18 -8.31 21.68
C MET A 218 0.92 -8.52 20.20
N PHE A 219 1.54 -9.54 19.62
CA PHE A 219 1.28 -9.99 18.27
C PHE A 219 0.00 -10.84 18.17
N SER A 220 -0.64 -10.76 17.01
CA SER A 220 -1.74 -11.66 16.65
C SER A 220 -1.21 -13.07 16.34
N ASN A 221 -1.99 -14.10 16.73
CA ASN A 221 -1.75 -15.47 16.30
C ASN A 221 -2.52 -15.85 15.01
N ALA A 222 -3.20 -14.89 14.40
CA ALA A 222 -3.90 -15.13 13.13
C ALA A 222 -2.92 -15.48 12.00
N ALA A 223 -3.36 -16.28 11.04
CA ALA A 223 -2.63 -16.54 9.82
C ALA A 223 -2.54 -15.25 9.00
N ALA A 224 -1.39 -14.98 8.39
CA ALA A 224 -1.19 -13.85 7.52
C ALA A 224 -1.72 -14.15 6.10
N GLN A 225 -2.37 -13.19 5.48
CA GLN A 225 -2.63 -13.21 4.05
C GLN A 225 -1.29 -13.14 3.30
N MET A 226 -1.10 -13.94 2.27
CA MET A 226 0.19 -13.98 1.59
C MET A 226 0.58 -12.63 0.95
N THR A 227 -0.39 -11.88 0.45
CA THR A 227 -0.13 -10.53 -0.10
C THR A 227 0.38 -9.57 0.98
N GLU A 228 -0.17 -9.64 2.20
CA GLU A 228 0.29 -8.85 3.34
C GLU A 228 1.66 -9.34 3.84
N ALA A 229 1.87 -10.66 3.89
CA ALA A 229 3.16 -11.23 4.26
C ALA A 229 4.27 -10.85 3.28
N ALA A 230 4.01 -10.90 1.97
CA ALA A 230 4.96 -10.49 0.94
C ALA A 230 5.33 -8.99 1.07
N LEU A 231 4.34 -8.13 1.32
CA LEU A 231 4.60 -6.71 1.53
C LEU A 231 5.37 -6.45 2.83
N THR A 232 5.10 -7.21 3.89
CA THR A 232 5.87 -7.14 5.15
C THR A 232 7.33 -7.53 4.91
N ILE A 233 7.58 -8.62 4.15
CA ILE A 233 8.93 -9.06 3.77
C ILE A 233 9.64 -7.96 2.95
N LEU A 234 8.95 -7.34 2.00
CA LEU A 234 9.48 -6.24 1.21
C LEU A 234 9.92 -5.07 2.09
N HIS A 235 9.06 -4.59 2.99
CA HIS A 235 9.39 -3.49 3.90
C HIS A 235 10.55 -3.84 4.84
N ALA A 236 10.59 -5.08 5.35
CA ALA A 236 11.73 -5.53 6.15
C ALA A 236 13.03 -5.61 5.33
N ALA A 237 12.96 -6.03 4.06
CA ALA A 237 14.12 -6.10 3.18
C ALA A 237 14.69 -4.70 2.84
N GLN A 238 13.83 -3.71 2.65
CA GLN A 238 14.23 -2.32 2.37
C GLN A 238 15.11 -1.72 3.48
N ILE A 239 14.91 -2.15 4.72
CA ILE A 239 15.72 -1.72 5.87
C ILE A 239 16.76 -2.76 6.30
N SER A 240 17.04 -3.77 5.48
CA SER A 240 17.95 -4.88 5.78
C SER A 240 17.57 -5.68 7.04
N ALA A 241 16.29 -5.69 7.41
CA ALA A 241 15.76 -6.44 8.56
C ALA A 241 15.08 -7.77 8.16
N ALA A 242 15.03 -8.12 6.87
CA ALA A 242 14.51 -9.40 6.42
C ALA A 242 15.39 -10.55 6.95
N ARG A 243 14.73 -11.53 7.58
CA ARG A 243 15.42 -12.69 8.16
C ARG A 243 15.76 -13.72 7.08
N GLU A 244 16.94 -14.31 7.15
CA GLU A 244 17.38 -15.38 6.23
C GLU A 244 16.36 -16.53 6.19
N GLN A 245 15.89 -16.98 7.33
CA GLN A 245 14.83 -17.99 7.45
C GLN A 245 13.55 -17.66 6.66
N THR A 246 13.15 -16.37 6.63
CA THR A 246 11.97 -15.91 5.88
C THR A 246 12.25 -15.95 4.38
N LEU A 247 13.43 -15.55 3.96
CA LEU A 247 13.85 -15.56 2.55
C LEU A 247 13.99 -17.00 2.04
N ASP A 248 14.61 -17.89 2.81
CA ASP A 248 14.74 -19.32 2.51
C ASP A 248 13.37 -19.99 2.38
N TRP A 249 12.46 -19.67 3.30
CA TRP A 249 11.09 -20.17 3.24
C TRP A 249 10.37 -19.70 1.96
N LEU A 250 10.49 -18.41 1.62
CA LEU A 250 9.87 -17.85 0.41
C LEU A 250 10.43 -18.51 -0.85
N ASP A 251 11.74 -18.66 -0.93
CA ASP A 251 12.42 -19.33 -2.07
C ASP A 251 11.94 -20.77 -2.22
N ALA A 252 11.80 -21.50 -1.11
CA ALA A 252 11.27 -22.87 -1.12
C ALA A 252 9.81 -22.92 -1.64
N GLN A 253 8.95 -21.94 -1.27
CA GLN A 253 7.58 -21.89 -1.79
C GLN A 253 7.56 -21.58 -3.30
N LEU A 254 8.38 -20.64 -3.75
CA LEU A 254 8.54 -20.31 -5.17
C LEU A 254 9.06 -21.51 -5.96
N GLY A 255 10.08 -22.19 -5.44
CA GLY A 255 10.64 -23.42 -6.03
C GLY A 255 9.64 -24.58 -6.09
N ALA A 256 8.69 -24.67 -5.16
CA ALA A 256 7.60 -25.63 -5.18
C ALA A 256 6.50 -25.32 -6.20
N GLY A 257 6.54 -24.12 -6.82
CA GLY A 257 5.59 -23.69 -7.84
C GLY A 257 4.18 -23.45 -7.33
N ALA A 258 3.99 -23.26 -6.02
CA ALA A 258 2.69 -23.01 -5.42
C ALA A 258 2.77 -22.06 -4.24
N ILE A 259 2.08 -20.93 -4.32
CA ILE A 259 1.87 -20.01 -3.21
C ILE A 259 0.39 -20.03 -2.84
N TYR A 260 0.10 -20.21 -1.56
CA TYR A 260 -1.27 -20.27 -1.04
C TYR A 260 -1.70 -18.89 -0.49
N ALA A 261 -3.02 -18.69 -0.38
CA ALA A 261 -3.60 -17.42 0.05
C ALA A 261 -3.26 -17.03 1.49
N GLN A 262 -3.07 -18.03 2.36
CA GLN A 262 -2.80 -17.80 3.78
C GLN A 262 -1.77 -18.79 4.32
N TYR A 263 -0.92 -18.26 5.22
CA TYR A 263 0.03 -19.06 5.99
C TYR A 263 0.02 -18.66 7.46
N ALA A 264 0.14 -19.64 8.32
CA ALA A 264 0.51 -19.41 9.71
C ALA A 264 1.95 -18.88 9.80
N SER A 265 2.31 -18.22 10.89
CA SER A 265 3.65 -17.67 11.10
C SER A 265 4.77 -18.71 11.06
N ASN A 266 4.46 -19.99 11.31
CA ASN A 266 5.39 -21.13 11.17
C ASN A 266 5.53 -21.64 9.71
N GLY A 267 4.94 -20.95 8.74
CA GLY A 267 5.00 -21.28 7.32
C GLY A 267 4.05 -22.39 6.86
N GLN A 268 3.21 -22.92 7.74
CA GLN A 268 2.20 -23.89 7.35
C GLN A 268 1.02 -23.22 6.64
N VAL A 269 0.47 -23.91 5.63
CA VAL A 269 -0.71 -23.43 4.90
C VAL A 269 -1.89 -23.32 5.86
N GLY A 270 -2.44 -22.12 5.96
CA GLY A 270 -3.57 -21.83 6.86
C GLY A 270 -4.92 -22.11 6.22
N TYR A 271 -5.15 -21.62 5.00
CA TYR A 271 -6.38 -21.82 4.25
C TYR A 271 -6.11 -21.89 2.73
N GLY A 272 -6.78 -22.79 2.06
CA GLY A 272 -6.36 -23.40 0.84
C GLY A 272 -6.82 -22.84 -0.50
N PHE A 273 -6.77 -21.54 -0.76
CA PHE A 273 -6.73 -21.14 -2.17
C PHE A 273 -5.28 -21.06 -2.64
N ARG A 274 -4.95 -21.81 -3.68
CA ARG A 274 -3.67 -21.73 -4.38
C ARG A 274 -3.70 -20.53 -5.32
N TYR A 275 -2.72 -19.66 -5.22
CA TYR A 275 -2.48 -18.65 -6.26
C TYR A 275 -1.71 -19.34 -7.39
N GLU A 276 -2.40 -19.68 -8.47
CA GLU A 276 -1.77 -20.34 -9.64
C GLU A 276 -0.96 -19.36 -10.51
N ALA A 277 -1.06 -18.07 -10.27
CA ALA A 277 -0.54 -17.04 -11.17
C ALA A 277 0.90 -16.58 -10.89
N ILE A 278 1.59 -17.15 -9.91
CA ILE A 278 2.93 -16.67 -9.52
C ILE A 278 4.05 -17.53 -10.13
N GLY A 279 3.78 -18.35 -11.10
CA GLY A 279 4.78 -19.28 -11.60
C GLY A 279 4.67 -19.71 -13.06
N SER A 280 4.02 -18.95 -13.90
CA SER A 280 4.03 -19.25 -15.36
C SER A 280 4.60 -18.09 -16.17
#